data_6670eb94f8df481e764ba79aca710712
#
_entry.id   6670eb94f8df481e764ba79aca710712
#
_cell.length_a   1.000
_cell.length_b   1.000
_cell.length_c   1.000
_cell.angle_alpha   90.00
_cell.angle_beta   90.00
_cell.angle_gamma   90.00
#
_symmetry.space_group_name_H-M   'P 1'
#
loop_
_entity.id
_entity.type
_entity.pdbx_description
1 polymer ?
#
loop_
_entity_poly.entity_id
_entity_poly.type
_entity_poly.pdbx_seq_one_letter_code
_entity_poly.pdbx_strand_id
1 'polypeptide(L)'
;MVETHTLTLSLPEGGFRLEEGGVLPRVDVAWEGCGLVRPGNDNVVFICHALTGDAHVAGRYAGEDESSGWWESIVGPGKAIDTTRYRVICANVLGGCKGTTGPSSVNPATGKPWGSAFPRFTIGDTVEVYRALLRELGVTHLAGLVGGSFGGIQVIEWITAHPGEVDKAVVIASGAALNSQALAFDIVGRSAITLDPHWNGGDYYDRPFEERPNVGLAQARQVAHITYLSLDLLNRRFGRKQQADWLARDAAWQEAHAAKFGTTFAIESYLAYQAKKFLSRFDANSYLQITHAMDRYDAAVKYGSLDEVCRRITARLLIVSISGDWLFSEGQSRALAAAMLRQGKRVAYSHLDIKVGHDGFLTHTKELGRLMGAFFSPVPREVGPAKRRKLAPIVDMVGAGARVLDIGCGSGSLLTLLRDVKDVRGTGIEIDFEKIVNGVRAGIDVLYEDADEGLGLLPDAAYDLAVLSETL
;
A
#
# COMPACT_ATOMS: atom_id res chain seq x y z
N MET A 1 23.67 -7.17 0.69
CA MET A 1 23.55 -6.48 1.97
C MET A 1 22.99 -5.10 1.68
N VAL A 2 22.18 -4.57 2.53
CA VAL A 2 21.61 -3.22 2.48
C VAL A 2 22.04 -2.44 3.71
N GLU A 3 21.99 -1.13 3.61
CA GLU A 3 22.36 -0.21 4.67
C GLU A 3 21.34 0.92 4.72
N THR A 4 20.95 1.33 5.92
CA THR A 4 20.10 2.50 6.12
C THR A 4 20.96 3.76 6.03
N HIS A 5 20.64 4.60 5.07
CA HIS A 5 21.28 5.91 4.89
C HIS A 5 20.39 7.00 5.48
N THR A 6 21.00 8.06 5.99
CA THR A 6 20.29 9.28 6.39
C THR A 6 20.79 10.44 5.55
N LEU A 7 19.86 11.19 4.98
CA LEU A 7 20.16 12.38 4.19
C LEU A 7 19.42 13.58 4.80
N THR A 8 20.15 14.66 5.08
CA THR A 8 19.55 15.94 5.44
C THR A 8 19.18 16.67 4.15
N LEU A 9 17.90 17.02 4.01
CA LEU A 9 17.41 17.69 2.82
C LEU A 9 17.97 19.13 2.71
N SER A 10 18.31 19.54 1.49
CA SER A 10 18.60 20.94 1.16
C SER A 10 17.27 21.72 1.13
N LEU A 11 17.00 22.47 2.19
CA LEU A 11 15.74 23.21 2.35
C LEU A 11 15.90 24.64 1.87
N PRO A 12 14.81 25.29 1.40
CA PRO A 12 14.81 26.73 1.13
C PRO A 12 15.04 27.54 2.41
N GLU A 13 15.40 28.82 2.25
CA GLU A 13 15.49 29.74 3.38
C GLU A 13 14.14 29.76 4.13
N GLY A 14 14.20 29.57 5.44
CA GLY A 14 13.03 29.47 6.31
C GLY A 14 12.50 28.04 6.53
N GLY A 15 13.16 27.00 5.99
CA GLY A 15 12.86 25.59 6.28
C GLY A 15 11.77 24.98 5.40
N PHE A 16 11.37 23.75 5.73
CA PHE A 16 10.30 23.01 5.04
C PHE A 16 8.94 23.44 5.59
N ARG A 17 8.13 24.08 4.75
CA ARG A 17 6.78 24.54 5.09
C ARG A 17 5.78 23.44 4.89
N LEU A 18 4.97 23.17 5.93
CA LEU A 18 3.92 22.16 5.92
C LEU A 18 2.59 22.76 5.42
N GLU A 19 1.76 21.95 4.78
CA GLU A 19 0.44 22.37 4.23
C GLU A 19 -0.47 22.96 5.32
N GLU A 20 -0.44 22.44 6.55
CA GLU A 20 -1.24 22.94 7.68
C GLU A 20 -0.57 24.08 8.47
N GLY A 21 0.53 24.64 7.97
CA GLY A 21 1.10 25.91 8.48
C GLY A 21 2.27 25.78 9.45
N GLY A 22 2.77 24.59 9.73
CA GLY A 22 4.02 24.39 10.48
C GLY A 22 5.28 24.60 9.62
N VAL A 23 6.44 24.68 10.28
CA VAL A 23 7.75 24.73 9.62
C VAL A 23 8.71 23.80 10.30
N LEU A 24 9.38 22.95 9.51
CA LEU A 24 10.50 22.14 9.96
C LEU A 24 11.80 22.81 9.50
N PRO A 25 12.62 23.34 10.41
CA PRO A 25 13.86 24.02 10.05
C PRO A 25 14.93 23.05 9.50
N ARG A 26 14.77 21.77 9.78
CA ARG A 26 15.62 20.69 9.30
C ARG A 26 14.74 19.45 9.05
N VAL A 27 15.01 18.75 7.96
CA VAL A 27 14.39 17.45 7.66
C VAL A 27 15.50 16.46 7.31
N ASP A 28 15.64 15.45 8.14
CA ASP A 28 16.46 14.27 7.89
C ASP A 28 15.56 13.17 7.37
N VAL A 29 16.00 12.44 6.35
CA VAL A 29 15.24 11.33 5.78
C VAL A 29 16.11 10.07 5.82
N ALA A 30 15.64 9.07 6.53
CA ALA A 30 16.25 7.75 6.54
C ALA A 30 15.64 6.92 5.39
N TRP A 31 16.50 6.30 4.59
CA TRP A 31 16.11 5.56 3.40
C TRP A 31 17.04 4.39 3.12
N GLU A 32 16.56 3.43 2.35
CA GLU A 32 17.33 2.31 1.85
C GLU A 32 17.14 2.16 0.35
N GLY A 33 18.17 1.60 -0.29
CA GLY A 33 18.11 1.33 -1.71
C GLY A 33 18.83 0.04 -2.07
N CYS A 34 18.30 -0.66 -3.06
CA CYS A 34 18.93 -1.86 -3.61
C CYS A 34 18.69 -1.96 -5.13
N GLY A 35 19.47 -2.82 -5.78
CA GLY A 35 19.31 -3.12 -7.20
C GLY A 35 20.18 -2.27 -8.12
N LEU A 36 19.86 -2.36 -9.43
CA LEU A 36 20.66 -1.80 -10.51
C LEU A 36 20.53 -0.28 -10.60
N VAL A 37 21.60 0.43 -10.37
CA VAL A 37 21.68 1.87 -10.65
C VAL A 37 22.09 2.08 -12.10
N ARG A 38 21.24 2.76 -12.89
CA ARG A 38 21.55 3.14 -14.27
C ARG A 38 22.01 4.60 -14.37
N PRO A 39 22.84 4.94 -15.36
CA PRO A 39 23.05 6.33 -15.72
C PRO A 39 21.70 7.02 -16.00
N GLY A 40 21.46 8.18 -15.38
CA GLY A 40 20.20 8.91 -15.53
C GLY A 40 19.06 8.48 -14.58
N ASN A 41 19.25 7.42 -13.78
CA ASN A 41 18.27 6.96 -12.79
C ASN A 41 16.84 6.75 -13.35
N ASP A 42 16.70 6.31 -14.61
CA ASP A 42 15.43 6.12 -15.33
C ASP A 42 14.68 4.83 -14.95
N ASN A 43 15.28 4.02 -14.09
CA ASN A 43 14.75 2.71 -13.69
C ASN A 43 14.38 2.61 -12.21
N VAL A 44 14.07 3.73 -11.58
CA VAL A 44 13.77 3.75 -10.14
C VAL A 44 12.32 3.31 -9.90
N VAL A 45 12.16 2.36 -8.98
CA VAL A 45 10.88 2.02 -8.36
C VAL A 45 10.92 2.48 -6.90
N PHE A 46 10.03 3.42 -6.54
CA PHE A 46 9.88 3.87 -5.16
C PHE A 46 8.78 3.11 -4.46
N ILE A 47 9.05 2.66 -3.23
CA ILE A 47 8.08 1.93 -2.41
C ILE A 47 7.69 2.79 -1.21
N CYS A 48 6.38 3.07 -1.09
CA CYS A 48 5.78 3.69 0.08
C CYS A 48 5.38 2.60 1.07
N HIS A 49 6.02 2.57 2.24
CA HIS A 49 5.73 1.56 3.25
C HIS A 49 4.38 1.77 3.95
N ALA A 50 3.83 0.72 4.55
CA ALA A 50 2.60 0.76 5.34
C ALA A 50 2.81 1.49 6.69
N LEU A 51 1.72 1.80 7.42
CA LEU A 51 1.68 2.60 8.66
C LEU A 51 2.82 2.29 9.64
N THR A 52 3.08 1.03 9.89
CA THR A 52 4.09 0.57 10.87
C THR A 52 5.28 -0.12 10.21
N GLY A 53 5.47 0.07 8.90
CA GLY A 53 6.63 -0.36 8.15
C GLY A 53 7.83 0.57 8.36
N ASP A 54 8.88 0.31 7.59
CA ASP A 54 10.09 1.12 7.53
C ASP A 54 10.76 0.96 6.15
N ALA A 55 11.89 1.62 5.96
CA ALA A 55 12.64 1.62 4.70
C ALA A 55 13.23 0.25 4.33
N HIS A 56 13.30 -0.71 5.29
CA HIS A 56 13.93 -2.01 5.07
C HIS A 56 13.01 -2.97 4.27
N VAL A 57 12.84 -2.67 2.99
CA VAL A 57 11.91 -3.42 2.11
C VAL A 57 12.47 -4.76 1.67
N ALA A 58 13.78 -4.88 1.42
CA ALA A 58 14.42 -6.09 0.93
C ALA A 58 15.92 -6.11 1.30
N GLY A 59 16.48 -7.31 1.29
CA GLY A 59 17.88 -7.55 1.63
C GLY A 59 18.10 -7.85 3.10
N ARG A 60 19.37 -7.87 3.54
CA ARG A 60 19.76 -8.16 4.92
C ARG A 60 20.81 -7.16 5.36
N TYR A 61 20.82 -6.82 6.64
CA TYR A 61 21.90 -6.06 7.25
C TYR A 61 23.13 -6.93 7.49
N ALA A 62 24.29 -6.30 7.53
CA ALA A 62 25.54 -7.00 7.84
C ALA A 62 25.54 -7.49 9.30
N GLY A 63 25.80 -8.78 9.50
CA GLY A 63 25.89 -9.40 10.84
C GLY A 63 24.54 -9.85 11.43
N GLU A 64 23.43 -9.69 10.70
CA GLU A 64 22.13 -10.22 11.11
C GLU A 64 21.73 -11.42 10.25
N ASP A 65 21.69 -12.61 10.85
CA ASP A 65 21.36 -13.84 10.12
C ASP A 65 19.87 -14.00 9.76
N GLU A 66 18.95 -13.31 10.47
CA GLU A 66 17.50 -13.56 10.38
C GLU A 66 16.66 -12.39 9.89
N SER A 67 17.15 -11.14 9.86
CA SER A 67 16.34 -10.00 9.44
C SER A 67 16.40 -9.79 7.94
N SER A 68 15.44 -10.34 7.21
CA SER A 68 15.18 -9.96 5.83
C SER A 68 14.18 -8.82 5.75
N GLY A 69 14.28 -7.99 4.70
CA GLY A 69 13.32 -6.92 4.45
C GLY A 69 11.87 -7.44 4.42
N TRP A 70 10.93 -6.59 4.82
CA TRP A 70 9.53 -6.99 5.01
C TRP A 70 8.82 -7.42 3.70
N TRP A 71 9.39 -7.10 2.54
CA TRP A 71 8.89 -7.51 1.22
C TRP A 71 9.94 -8.29 0.40
N GLU A 72 10.83 -8.98 1.06
CA GLU A 72 11.85 -9.83 0.43
C GLU A 72 11.27 -10.79 -0.61
N SER A 73 10.03 -11.25 -0.43
CA SER A 73 9.35 -12.12 -1.40
C SER A 73 8.95 -11.43 -2.71
N ILE A 74 8.83 -10.11 -2.73
CA ILE A 74 8.41 -9.29 -3.89
C ILE A 74 9.60 -8.62 -4.56
N VAL A 75 10.59 -8.17 -3.79
CA VAL A 75 11.73 -7.37 -4.25
C VAL A 75 13.00 -8.22 -4.23
N GLY A 76 13.70 -8.27 -5.35
CA GLY A 76 14.96 -9.00 -5.47
C GLY A 76 15.23 -9.50 -6.89
N PRO A 77 16.39 -10.13 -7.13
CA PRO A 77 16.73 -10.67 -8.45
C PRO A 77 15.70 -11.69 -8.94
N GLY A 78 15.13 -11.44 -10.13
CA GLY A 78 14.12 -12.29 -10.75
C GLY A 78 12.75 -12.32 -10.08
N LYS A 79 12.52 -11.46 -9.06
CA LYS A 79 11.22 -11.34 -8.36
C LYS A 79 10.29 -10.35 -9.07
N ALA A 80 9.13 -10.07 -8.47
CA ALA A 80 8.11 -9.21 -9.06
C ALA A 80 8.64 -7.80 -9.39
N ILE A 81 9.41 -7.22 -8.48
CA ILE A 81 10.23 -6.03 -8.72
C ILE A 81 11.68 -6.52 -8.81
N ASP A 82 12.12 -6.75 -10.03
CA ASP A 82 13.41 -7.37 -10.32
C ASP A 82 14.55 -6.38 -10.17
N THR A 83 15.34 -6.55 -9.12
CA THR A 83 16.48 -5.69 -8.81
C THR A 83 17.66 -5.82 -9.79
N THR A 84 17.64 -6.78 -10.72
CA THR A 84 18.60 -6.79 -11.86
C THR A 84 18.21 -5.78 -12.95
N ARG A 85 17.01 -5.23 -12.89
CA ARG A 85 16.45 -4.27 -13.85
C ARG A 85 16.13 -2.91 -13.23
N TYR A 86 15.67 -2.91 -12.00
CA TYR A 86 15.22 -1.73 -11.27
C TYR A 86 16.15 -1.40 -10.10
N ARG A 87 16.30 -0.10 -9.85
CA ARG A 87 16.76 0.42 -8.57
C ARG A 87 15.54 0.63 -7.69
N VAL A 88 15.47 -0.08 -6.58
CA VAL A 88 14.38 0.08 -5.59
C VAL A 88 14.84 1.04 -4.51
N ILE A 89 14.00 2.01 -4.17
CA ILE A 89 14.21 2.96 -3.07
C ILE A 89 12.97 2.93 -2.17
N CYS A 90 13.19 2.87 -0.87
CA CYS A 90 12.16 3.05 0.15
C CYS A 90 12.67 4.03 1.21
N ALA A 91 11.84 4.96 1.67
CA ALA A 91 12.20 5.92 2.70
C ALA A 91 11.20 5.90 3.84
N ASN A 92 11.68 6.15 5.06
CA ASN A 92 10.83 6.25 6.22
C ASN A 92 9.96 7.51 6.17
N VAL A 93 8.69 7.36 6.53
CA VAL A 93 7.69 8.43 6.49
C VAL A 93 8.05 9.60 7.41
N LEU A 94 7.72 10.81 7.00
CA LEU A 94 7.73 12.00 7.85
C LEU A 94 6.86 11.77 9.09
N GLY A 95 7.33 12.21 10.26
CA GLY A 95 6.64 11.97 11.53
C GLY A 95 6.83 10.56 12.09
N GLY A 96 7.57 9.68 11.40
CA GLY A 96 7.91 8.34 11.86
C GLY A 96 9.00 8.33 12.95
N CYS A 97 9.34 7.11 13.41
CA CYS A 97 10.32 6.91 14.48
C CYS A 97 11.54 6.08 14.05
N LYS A 98 11.80 6.00 12.74
CA LYS A 98 12.88 5.18 12.15
C LYS A 98 13.92 6.02 11.42
N GLY A 99 14.31 7.16 12.01
CA GLY A 99 15.40 8.01 11.51
C GLY A 99 14.98 9.16 10.59
N THR A 100 13.79 9.14 10.00
CA THR A 100 13.21 10.33 9.37
C THR A 100 12.68 11.27 10.44
N THR A 101 12.81 12.58 10.22
CA THR A 101 12.33 13.63 11.15
C THR A 101 10.91 13.38 11.61
N GLY A 102 10.72 13.32 12.92
CA GLY A 102 9.46 13.03 13.58
C GLY A 102 9.46 13.49 15.04
N PRO A 103 8.43 13.16 15.83
CA PRO A 103 8.29 13.59 17.22
C PRO A 103 9.47 13.25 18.13
N SER A 104 10.13 12.11 17.89
CA SER A 104 11.31 11.68 18.64
C SER A 104 12.63 12.36 18.20
N SER A 105 12.62 13.07 17.07
CA SER A 105 13.80 13.79 16.57
C SER A 105 14.10 15.03 17.42
N VAL A 106 15.37 15.44 17.44
CA VAL A 106 15.77 16.64 18.17
C VAL A 106 15.24 17.89 17.43
N ASN A 107 14.53 18.74 18.18
CA ASN A 107 14.15 20.07 17.74
C ASN A 107 15.37 21.00 17.78
N PRO A 108 15.85 21.54 16.66
CA PRO A 108 17.05 22.37 16.63
C PRO A 108 16.95 23.65 17.49
N ALA A 109 15.73 24.15 17.73
CA ALA A 109 15.52 25.36 18.53
C ALA A 109 15.67 25.11 20.04
N THR A 110 15.43 23.88 20.51
CA THR A 110 15.41 23.57 21.96
C THR A 110 16.49 22.59 22.36
N GLY A 111 17.09 21.84 21.42
CA GLY A 111 18.02 20.76 21.69
C GLY A 111 17.37 19.51 22.33
N LYS A 112 16.05 19.47 22.44
CA LYS A 112 15.26 18.35 22.99
C LYS A 112 14.41 17.69 21.89
N PRO A 113 13.89 16.47 22.10
CA PRO A 113 12.91 15.90 21.19
C PRO A 113 11.74 16.85 20.95
N TRP A 114 11.16 16.80 19.74
CA TRP A 114 10.00 17.61 19.41
C TRP A 114 8.80 17.31 20.31
N GLY A 115 8.57 16.05 20.65
CA GLY A 115 7.44 15.64 21.48
C GLY A 115 6.11 16.13 20.92
N SER A 116 5.29 16.69 21.79
CA SER A 116 4.01 17.31 21.46
C SER A 116 4.11 18.55 20.58
N ALA A 117 5.29 19.19 20.51
CA ALA A 117 5.53 20.35 19.68
C ALA A 117 5.80 20.01 18.20
N PHE A 118 5.88 18.71 17.85
CA PHE A 118 6.04 18.32 16.43
C PHE A 118 4.85 18.84 15.62
N PRO A 119 5.07 19.62 14.55
CA PRO A 119 3.97 20.21 13.81
C PRO A 119 3.15 19.14 13.10
N ARG A 120 1.87 19.39 12.92
CA ARG A 120 1.00 18.53 12.11
C ARG A 120 1.44 18.57 10.66
N PHE A 121 1.38 17.43 10.01
CA PHE A 121 1.71 17.29 8.61
C PHE A 121 0.60 16.51 7.87
N THR A 122 0.63 16.56 6.56
CA THR A 122 -0.32 15.88 5.68
C THR A 122 0.38 14.76 4.88
N ILE A 123 -0.42 13.98 4.16
CA ILE A 123 0.11 13.01 3.18
C ILE A 123 0.86 13.75 2.06
N GLY A 124 0.38 14.95 1.65
CA GLY A 124 1.07 15.80 0.69
C GLY A 124 2.47 16.20 1.16
N ASP A 125 2.61 16.62 2.42
CA ASP A 125 3.92 16.92 3.01
C ASP A 125 4.88 15.72 2.96
N THR A 126 4.37 14.52 3.25
CA THR A 126 5.16 13.29 3.16
C THR A 126 5.65 13.03 1.73
N VAL A 127 4.77 13.20 0.74
CA VAL A 127 5.13 13.07 -0.69
C VAL A 127 6.20 14.11 -1.07
N GLU A 128 6.09 15.36 -0.63
CA GLU A 128 7.10 16.38 -0.91
C GLU A 128 8.46 16.08 -0.28
N VAL A 129 8.48 15.49 0.93
CA VAL A 129 9.73 15.02 1.56
C VAL A 129 10.38 13.92 0.72
N TYR A 130 9.60 12.95 0.22
CA TYR A 130 10.14 11.90 -0.66
C TYR A 130 10.65 12.45 -1.98
N ARG A 131 9.93 13.39 -2.58
CA ARG A 131 10.35 14.05 -3.81
C ARG A 131 11.64 14.85 -3.61
N ALA A 132 11.78 15.53 -2.47
CA ALA A 132 13.01 16.24 -2.13
C ALA A 132 14.19 15.27 -1.98
N LEU A 133 14.01 14.15 -1.25
CA LEU A 133 15.00 13.08 -1.17
C LEU A 133 15.42 12.58 -2.56
N LEU A 134 14.46 12.27 -3.41
CA LEU A 134 14.74 11.73 -4.75
C LEU A 134 15.52 12.74 -5.61
N ARG A 135 15.20 14.03 -5.53
CA ARG A 135 15.97 15.07 -6.24
C ARG A 135 17.43 15.12 -5.79
N GLU A 136 17.69 15.01 -4.48
CA GLU A 136 19.07 14.91 -3.95
C GLU A 136 19.80 13.65 -4.44
N LEU A 137 19.04 12.57 -4.69
CA LEU A 137 19.57 11.33 -5.27
C LEU A 137 19.69 11.37 -6.81
N GLY A 138 19.37 12.52 -7.44
CA GLY A 138 19.36 12.69 -8.89
C GLY A 138 18.22 11.94 -9.60
N VAL A 139 17.11 11.69 -8.92
CA VAL A 139 15.92 11.02 -9.46
C VAL A 139 14.80 12.05 -9.63
N THR A 140 14.33 12.25 -10.85
CA THR A 140 13.24 13.19 -11.19
C THR A 140 12.02 12.50 -11.77
N HIS A 141 12.15 11.21 -12.11
CA HIS A 141 11.09 10.40 -12.69
C HIS A 141 11.16 8.97 -12.16
N LEU A 142 10.01 8.34 -11.96
CA LEU A 142 9.89 6.98 -11.44
C LEU A 142 9.36 6.03 -12.52
N ALA A 143 10.10 4.96 -12.81
CA ALA A 143 9.60 3.84 -13.59
C ALA A 143 8.44 3.11 -12.88
N GLY A 144 8.38 3.22 -11.56
CA GLY A 144 7.29 2.68 -10.76
C GLY A 144 7.16 3.30 -9.38
N LEU A 145 5.92 3.34 -8.89
CA LEU A 145 5.56 3.77 -7.54
C LEU A 145 4.60 2.75 -6.94
N VAL A 146 4.92 2.21 -5.77
CA VAL A 146 4.18 1.10 -5.19
C VAL A 146 3.85 1.37 -3.73
N GLY A 147 2.62 1.10 -3.32
CA GLY A 147 2.24 1.19 -1.92
C GLY A 147 1.04 0.31 -1.58
N GLY A 148 1.08 -0.27 -0.38
CA GLY A 148 -0.03 -0.99 0.23
C GLY A 148 -0.55 -0.27 1.46
N SER A 149 -1.87 -0.34 1.71
CA SER A 149 -2.48 0.31 2.88
C SER A 149 -2.19 1.81 2.92
N PHE A 150 -1.66 2.31 4.01
CA PHE A 150 -1.16 3.68 4.14
C PHE A 150 -0.19 4.08 3.01
N GLY A 151 0.65 3.15 2.55
CA GLY A 151 1.52 3.39 1.39
C GLY A 151 0.76 3.65 0.11
N GLY A 152 -0.38 3.00 -0.09
CA GLY A 152 -1.25 3.22 -1.26
C GLY A 152 -1.92 4.59 -1.26
N ILE A 153 -2.26 5.14 -0.09
CA ILE A 153 -2.74 6.52 0.06
C ILE A 153 -1.66 7.50 -0.43
N GLN A 154 -0.40 7.28 -0.04
CA GLN A 154 0.74 8.10 -0.48
C GLN A 154 0.94 8.01 -2.00
N VAL A 155 0.77 6.80 -2.59
CA VAL A 155 0.80 6.61 -4.04
C VAL A 155 -0.28 7.45 -4.73
N ILE A 156 -1.53 7.37 -4.26
CA ILE A 156 -2.66 8.12 -4.84
C ILE A 156 -2.38 9.63 -4.76
N GLU A 157 -1.93 10.13 -3.62
CA GLU A 157 -1.56 11.53 -3.47
C GLU A 157 -0.49 11.94 -4.48
N TRP A 158 0.60 11.16 -4.58
CA TRP A 158 1.73 11.48 -5.46
C TRP A 158 1.32 11.58 -6.92
N ILE A 159 0.66 10.54 -7.45
CA ILE A 159 0.29 10.51 -8.87
C ILE A 159 -0.81 11.52 -9.24
N THR A 160 -1.54 12.02 -8.23
CA THR A 160 -2.56 13.07 -8.40
C THR A 160 -1.96 14.48 -8.32
N ALA A 161 -1.08 14.72 -7.34
CA ALA A 161 -0.42 16.01 -7.13
C ALA A 161 0.64 16.29 -8.20
N HIS A 162 1.36 15.26 -8.64
CA HIS A 162 2.50 15.34 -9.56
C HIS A 162 2.32 14.43 -10.78
N PRO A 163 1.34 14.72 -11.63
CA PRO A 163 1.14 13.93 -12.85
C PRO A 163 2.37 14.04 -13.77
N GLY A 164 2.73 12.91 -14.39
CA GLY A 164 3.88 12.82 -15.30
C GLY A 164 5.21 12.45 -14.63
N GLU A 165 5.30 12.38 -13.31
CA GLU A 165 6.52 11.93 -12.63
C GLU A 165 6.64 10.38 -12.52
N VAL A 166 5.57 9.63 -12.83
CA VAL A 166 5.47 8.20 -12.62
C VAL A 166 4.90 7.49 -13.84
N ASP A 167 5.60 6.48 -14.37
CA ASP A 167 5.11 5.66 -15.49
C ASP A 167 4.02 4.66 -15.05
N LYS A 168 4.29 3.95 -13.96
CA LYS A 168 3.44 2.86 -13.45
C LYS A 168 3.22 3.02 -11.96
N ALA A 169 1.98 2.91 -11.52
CA ALA A 169 1.65 2.95 -10.10
C ALA A 169 0.89 1.68 -9.67
N VAL A 170 1.13 1.23 -8.44
CA VAL A 170 0.44 0.08 -7.86
C VAL A 170 -0.13 0.48 -6.50
N VAL A 171 -1.44 0.35 -6.36
CA VAL A 171 -2.20 0.62 -5.13
C VAL A 171 -2.79 -0.70 -4.63
N ILE A 172 -2.43 -1.13 -3.43
CA ILE A 172 -2.79 -2.44 -2.89
C ILE A 172 -3.51 -2.26 -1.57
N ALA A 173 -4.70 -2.89 -1.41
CA ALA A 173 -5.46 -2.84 -0.16
C ALA A 173 -5.55 -1.40 0.40
N SER A 174 -5.95 -0.45 -0.45
CA SER A 174 -5.93 0.98 -0.15
C SER A 174 -7.01 1.72 -0.94
N GLY A 175 -7.17 3.01 -0.67
CA GLY A 175 -8.19 3.84 -1.29
C GLY A 175 -7.89 5.34 -1.21
N ALA A 176 -8.76 6.15 -1.82
CA ALA A 176 -8.63 7.59 -1.88
C ALA A 176 -8.92 8.30 -0.54
N ALA A 177 -9.51 7.59 0.42
CA ALA A 177 -9.78 8.02 1.80
C ALA A 177 -10.03 6.80 2.68
N LEU A 178 -9.96 6.95 3.99
CA LEU A 178 -10.46 5.96 4.93
C LEU A 178 -12.00 5.96 4.99
N ASN A 179 -12.59 4.77 5.12
CA ASN A 179 -14.01 4.64 5.43
C ASN A 179 -14.27 4.85 6.94
N SER A 180 -15.54 5.02 7.33
CA SER A 180 -15.94 5.28 8.72
C SER A 180 -15.51 4.18 9.70
N GLN A 181 -15.45 2.93 9.25
CA GLN A 181 -15.02 1.80 10.09
C GLN A 181 -13.50 1.89 10.39
N ALA A 182 -12.69 2.16 9.40
CA ALA A 182 -11.25 2.35 9.57
C ALA A 182 -10.96 3.57 10.46
N LEU A 183 -11.64 4.69 10.24
CA LEU A 183 -11.57 5.87 11.11
C LEU A 183 -11.91 5.54 12.57
N ALA A 184 -12.96 4.73 12.82
CA ALA A 184 -13.36 4.34 14.17
C ALA A 184 -12.26 3.53 14.87
N PHE A 185 -11.59 2.62 14.19
CA PHE A 185 -10.47 1.87 14.76
C PHE A 185 -9.28 2.77 15.11
N ASP A 186 -8.94 3.71 14.24
CA ASP A 186 -7.84 4.65 14.49
C ASP A 186 -8.16 5.61 15.64
N ILE A 187 -9.40 6.08 15.75
CA ILE A 187 -9.87 6.91 16.88
C ILE A 187 -9.72 6.16 18.20
N VAL A 188 -10.14 4.88 18.27
CA VAL A 188 -9.99 4.06 19.48
C VAL A 188 -8.52 3.86 19.82
N GLY A 189 -7.67 3.56 18.83
CA GLY A 189 -6.23 3.41 19.02
C GLY A 189 -5.57 4.68 19.57
N ARG A 190 -5.88 5.84 18.98
CA ARG A 190 -5.36 7.13 19.49
C ARG A 190 -5.88 7.47 20.89
N SER A 191 -7.16 7.19 21.15
CA SER A 191 -7.74 7.40 22.48
C SER A 191 -7.03 6.55 23.54
N ALA A 192 -6.71 5.30 23.22
CA ALA A 192 -5.95 4.43 24.13
C ALA A 192 -4.58 5.03 24.50
N ILE A 193 -3.87 5.61 23.53
CA ILE A 193 -2.57 6.27 23.78
C ILE A 193 -2.74 7.54 24.61
N THR A 194 -3.68 8.41 24.22
CA THR A 194 -3.83 9.73 24.89
C THR A 194 -4.42 9.64 26.29
N LEU A 195 -5.11 8.54 26.62
CA LEU A 195 -5.63 8.24 27.94
C LEU A 195 -4.59 7.50 28.84
N ASP A 196 -3.48 7.04 28.28
CA ASP A 196 -2.40 6.46 29.06
C ASP A 196 -1.77 7.56 29.95
N PRO A 197 -1.74 7.39 31.30
CA PRO A 197 -1.16 8.40 32.21
C PRO A 197 0.30 8.76 31.86
N HIS A 198 1.05 7.84 31.30
CA HIS A 198 2.44 8.05 30.93
C HIS A 198 2.62 8.80 29.60
N TRP A 199 1.54 9.04 28.84
CA TRP A 199 1.64 9.86 27.63
C TRP A 199 2.02 11.32 27.93
N ASN A 200 1.59 11.85 29.09
CA ASN A 200 1.98 13.16 29.60
C ASN A 200 1.86 14.29 28.53
N GLY A 201 0.74 14.31 27.79
CA GLY A 201 0.54 15.29 26.72
C GLY A 201 1.51 15.19 25.54
N GLY A 202 2.23 14.09 25.41
CA GLY A 202 3.23 13.83 24.36
C GLY A 202 4.68 14.09 24.78
N ASP A 203 4.92 14.51 26.04
CA ASP A 203 6.25 14.83 26.56
C ASP A 203 6.73 13.74 27.53
N TYR A 204 7.31 12.65 26.98
CA TYR A 204 7.77 11.48 27.73
C TYR A 204 9.16 10.98 27.32
N TYR A 205 9.85 11.65 26.41
CA TYR A 205 11.11 11.14 25.84
C TYR A 205 12.29 11.15 26.82
N ASP A 206 12.24 11.97 27.86
CA ASP A 206 13.20 12.04 28.95
C ASP A 206 13.00 10.95 30.01
N ARG A 207 11.91 10.16 29.90
CA ARG A 207 11.58 9.10 30.85
C ARG A 207 12.13 7.75 30.42
N PRO A 208 12.44 6.87 31.41
CA PRO A 208 12.80 5.48 31.10
C PRO A 208 11.68 4.78 30.32
N PHE A 209 12.01 3.72 29.63
CA PHE A 209 11.08 3.01 28.74
C PHE A 209 9.79 2.57 29.48
N GLU A 210 9.93 2.11 30.71
CA GLU A 210 8.82 1.60 31.55
C GLU A 210 7.80 2.68 31.91
N GLU A 211 8.21 3.94 31.89
CA GLU A 211 7.39 5.12 32.22
C GLU A 211 6.89 5.86 30.96
N ARG A 212 6.96 5.21 29.80
CA ARG A 212 6.40 5.72 28.55
C ARG A 212 4.97 5.18 28.32
N PRO A 213 4.19 5.73 27.40
CA PRO A 213 2.78 5.34 27.16
C PRO A 213 2.66 3.96 26.51
N ASN A 214 3.30 2.96 27.12
CA ASN A 214 3.39 1.61 26.59
C ASN A 214 2.06 0.86 26.65
N VAL A 215 1.23 1.13 27.66
CA VAL A 215 -0.08 0.48 27.80
C VAL A 215 -1.01 0.95 26.68
N GLY A 216 -1.10 2.25 26.45
CA GLY A 216 -1.92 2.82 25.40
C GLY A 216 -1.46 2.40 24.00
N LEU A 217 -0.15 2.43 23.76
CA LEU A 217 0.41 2.00 22.46
C LEU A 217 0.21 0.49 22.23
N ALA A 218 0.31 -0.33 23.27
CA ALA A 218 0.02 -1.76 23.21
C ALA A 218 -1.44 -2.02 22.84
N GLN A 219 -2.38 -1.30 23.47
CA GLN A 219 -3.82 -1.42 23.17
C GLN A 219 -4.12 -0.97 21.72
N ALA A 220 -3.56 0.15 21.28
CA ALA A 220 -3.69 0.62 19.90
C ALA A 220 -3.21 -0.46 18.91
N ARG A 221 -2.09 -1.14 19.19
CA ARG A 221 -1.57 -2.24 18.37
C ARG A 221 -2.47 -3.46 18.38
N GLN A 222 -3.08 -3.80 19.51
CA GLN A 222 -4.03 -4.92 19.58
C GLN A 222 -5.26 -4.67 18.71
N VAL A 223 -5.84 -3.46 18.79
CA VAL A 223 -6.96 -3.05 17.94
C VAL A 223 -6.57 -3.16 16.46
N ALA A 224 -5.42 -2.63 16.08
CA ALA A 224 -4.92 -2.73 14.71
C ALA A 224 -4.78 -4.20 14.24
N HIS A 225 -4.26 -5.10 15.08
CA HIS A 225 -4.13 -6.52 14.73
C HIS A 225 -5.46 -7.25 14.53
N ILE A 226 -6.54 -6.80 15.15
CA ILE A 226 -7.88 -7.34 14.89
C ILE A 226 -8.30 -6.98 13.46
N THR A 227 -7.97 -5.80 12.98
CA THR A 227 -8.37 -5.33 11.65
C THR A 227 -7.49 -5.85 10.51
N TYR A 228 -6.27 -6.30 10.81
CA TYR A 228 -5.32 -6.78 9.79
C TYR A 228 -5.63 -8.19 9.30
N LEU A 229 -6.32 -8.98 10.09
CA LEU A 229 -6.65 -10.37 9.76
C LEU A 229 -8.15 -10.52 9.47
N SER A 230 -8.48 -11.32 8.48
CA SER A 230 -9.88 -11.66 8.20
C SER A 230 -10.49 -12.51 9.33
N LEU A 231 -11.81 -12.45 9.47
CA LEU A 231 -12.56 -13.33 10.38
C LEU A 231 -12.24 -14.81 10.15
N ASP A 232 -12.16 -15.22 8.88
CA ASP A 232 -11.84 -16.60 8.50
C ASP A 232 -10.45 -17.02 8.98
N LEU A 233 -9.46 -16.15 8.83
CA LEU A 233 -8.09 -16.44 9.30
C LEU A 233 -8.02 -16.49 10.81
N LEU A 234 -8.67 -15.55 11.52
CA LEU A 234 -8.75 -15.55 12.99
C LEU A 234 -9.40 -16.85 13.50
N ASN A 235 -10.52 -17.25 12.90
CA ASN A 235 -11.22 -18.48 13.28
C ASN A 235 -10.39 -19.73 12.99
N ARG A 236 -9.72 -19.82 11.85
CA ARG A 236 -8.84 -20.95 11.52
C ARG A 236 -7.65 -21.07 12.47
N ARG A 237 -7.03 -19.93 12.85
CA ARG A 237 -5.85 -19.92 13.71
C ARG A 237 -6.18 -20.15 15.17
N PHE A 238 -7.18 -19.48 15.68
CA PHE A 238 -7.47 -19.41 17.11
C PHE A 238 -8.80 -20.07 17.48
N GLY A 239 -9.89 -19.76 16.76
CA GLY A 239 -11.24 -20.22 17.11
C GLY A 239 -11.56 -19.88 18.57
N ARG A 240 -12.03 -20.87 19.31
CA ARG A 240 -12.23 -20.79 20.77
C ARG A 240 -11.18 -21.60 21.56
N LYS A 241 -10.00 -21.79 20.98
CA LYS A 241 -8.93 -22.56 21.65
C LYS A 241 -8.49 -21.85 22.92
N GLN A 242 -8.38 -22.62 24.00
CA GLN A 242 -7.78 -22.16 25.24
C GLN A 242 -6.27 -22.22 25.18
N GLN A 243 -5.60 -21.41 25.99
CA GLN A 243 -4.15 -21.43 26.09
C GLN A 243 -3.68 -22.76 26.73
N ALA A 244 -2.58 -23.33 26.23
CA ALA A 244 -2.00 -24.53 26.79
C ALA A 244 -1.64 -24.36 28.28
N ASP A 245 -1.09 -23.22 28.66
CA ASP A 245 -0.75 -22.90 30.03
C ASP A 245 -1.98 -22.81 30.94
N TRP A 246 -3.13 -22.34 30.42
CA TRP A 246 -4.39 -22.35 31.17
C TRP A 246 -4.81 -23.78 31.49
N LEU A 247 -4.78 -24.68 30.52
CA LEU A 247 -5.17 -26.09 30.69
C LEU A 247 -4.21 -26.88 31.58
N ALA A 248 -2.93 -26.45 31.63
CA ALA A 248 -1.90 -27.10 32.47
C ALA A 248 -1.91 -26.65 33.93
N ARG A 249 -2.67 -25.59 34.29
CA ARG A 249 -2.75 -25.06 35.64
C ARG A 249 -3.83 -25.78 36.46
N ASP A 250 -3.59 -25.84 37.79
CA ASP A 250 -4.58 -26.39 38.71
C ASP A 250 -5.84 -25.50 38.80
N ALA A 251 -6.91 -26.08 39.34
CA ALA A 251 -8.20 -25.38 39.46
C ALA A 251 -8.13 -24.11 40.32
N ALA A 252 -7.32 -24.08 41.38
CA ALA A 252 -7.18 -22.93 42.24
C ALA A 252 -6.49 -21.75 41.53
N TRP A 253 -5.48 -22.04 40.69
CA TRP A 253 -4.86 -21.02 39.85
C TRP A 253 -5.82 -20.48 38.79
N GLN A 254 -6.57 -21.38 38.15
CA GLN A 254 -7.58 -21.01 37.12
C GLN A 254 -8.65 -20.12 37.75
N GLU A 255 -9.17 -20.47 38.93
CA GLU A 255 -10.18 -19.69 39.66
C GLU A 255 -9.63 -18.31 40.03
N ALA A 256 -8.42 -18.23 40.59
CA ALA A 256 -7.80 -16.96 40.99
C ALA A 256 -7.54 -16.05 39.77
N HIS A 257 -7.22 -16.60 38.60
CA HIS A 257 -7.02 -15.85 37.37
C HIS A 257 -8.33 -15.43 36.72
N ALA A 258 -9.35 -16.30 36.71
CA ALA A 258 -10.69 -15.97 36.26
C ALA A 258 -11.29 -14.80 37.07
N ALA A 259 -11.12 -14.80 38.37
CA ALA A 259 -11.56 -13.72 39.26
C ALA A 259 -10.88 -12.36 38.94
N LYS A 260 -9.69 -12.39 38.34
CA LYS A 260 -8.92 -11.20 37.91
C LYS A 260 -9.05 -10.92 36.41
N PHE A 261 -10.01 -11.50 35.74
CA PHE A 261 -10.16 -11.44 34.25
C PHE A 261 -8.87 -11.88 33.53
N GLY A 262 -8.21 -12.91 34.04
CA GLY A 262 -6.98 -13.45 33.46
C GLY A 262 -7.18 -14.04 32.06
N THR A 263 -6.10 -14.13 31.31
CA THR A 263 -6.09 -14.59 29.92
C THR A 263 -6.44 -16.06 29.82
N THR A 264 -7.40 -16.41 28.97
CA THR A 264 -7.93 -17.76 28.81
C THR A 264 -7.75 -18.29 27.38
N PHE A 265 -8.00 -17.44 26.39
CA PHE A 265 -8.02 -17.84 24.99
C PHE A 265 -6.68 -17.62 24.28
N ALA A 266 -6.36 -18.47 23.30
CA ALA A 266 -5.14 -18.39 22.51
C ALA A 266 -4.98 -17.05 21.75
N ILE A 267 -6.09 -16.42 21.36
CA ILE A 267 -6.07 -15.11 20.71
C ILE A 267 -5.52 -14.01 21.63
N GLU A 268 -5.72 -14.09 22.94
CA GLU A 268 -5.23 -13.11 23.91
C GLU A 268 -3.69 -13.12 23.95
N SER A 269 -3.08 -14.32 24.00
CA SER A 269 -1.62 -14.46 23.92
C SER A 269 -1.06 -13.90 22.62
N TYR A 270 -1.76 -14.12 21.50
CA TYR A 270 -1.35 -13.57 20.23
C TYR A 270 -1.36 -12.05 20.23
N LEU A 271 -2.45 -11.42 20.69
CA LEU A 271 -2.57 -9.97 20.76
C LEU A 271 -1.51 -9.37 21.71
N ALA A 272 -1.30 -9.98 22.87
CA ALA A 272 -0.28 -9.57 23.84
C ALA A 272 1.14 -9.66 23.26
N TYR A 273 1.46 -10.75 22.53
CA TYR A 273 2.73 -10.92 21.85
C TYR A 273 2.96 -9.83 20.78
N GLN A 274 1.97 -9.56 19.95
CA GLN A 274 2.07 -8.55 18.91
C GLN A 274 2.23 -7.13 19.49
N ALA A 275 1.52 -6.84 20.57
CA ALA A 275 1.68 -5.58 21.31
C ALA A 275 3.11 -5.44 21.86
N LYS A 276 3.60 -6.44 22.60
CA LYS A 276 4.96 -6.43 23.17
C LYS A 276 6.04 -6.24 22.11
N LYS A 277 5.94 -6.96 20.99
CA LYS A 277 6.87 -6.81 19.86
C LYS A 277 6.83 -5.40 19.24
N PHE A 278 5.68 -4.76 19.28
CA PHE A 278 5.51 -3.42 18.70
C PHE A 278 6.16 -2.33 19.56
N LEU A 279 6.06 -2.42 20.89
CA LEU A 279 6.61 -1.43 21.83
C LEU A 279 8.12 -1.21 21.67
N SER A 280 8.87 -2.23 21.26
CA SER A 280 10.33 -2.12 21.07
C SER A 280 10.72 -1.41 19.77
N ARG A 281 9.78 -1.18 18.84
CA ARG A 281 10.10 -0.69 17.51
C ARG A 281 9.28 0.50 17.04
N PHE A 282 8.28 0.95 17.81
CA PHE A 282 7.42 2.05 17.41
C PHE A 282 7.20 3.04 18.53
N ASP A 283 6.95 4.29 18.17
CA ASP A 283 6.77 5.41 19.09
C ASP A 283 5.31 5.87 19.13
N ALA A 284 4.79 6.21 20.30
CA ALA A 284 3.40 6.57 20.49
C ALA A 284 3.02 7.89 19.80
N ASN A 285 3.86 8.93 19.88
CA ASN A 285 3.58 10.18 19.18
C ASN A 285 3.66 10.02 17.66
N SER A 286 4.59 9.21 17.16
CA SER A 286 4.65 8.87 15.73
C SER A 286 3.38 8.15 15.28
N TYR A 287 2.86 7.21 16.09
CA TYR A 287 1.58 6.56 15.79
C TYR A 287 0.43 7.59 15.72
N LEU A 288 0.34 8.49 16.70
CA LEU A 288 -0.68 9.55 16.73
C LEU A 288 -0.59 10.46 15.51
N GLN A 289 0.61 10.93 15.16
CA GLN A 289 0.82 11.86 14.06
C GLN A 289 0.52 11.24 12.69
N ILE A 290 1.01 10.02 12.43
CA ILE A 290 0.81 9.36 11.14
C ILE A 290 -0.66 8.96 10.95
N THR A 291 -1.32 8.38 11.97
CA THR A 291 -2.75 8.05 11.89
C THR A 291 -3.61 9.29 11.75
N HIS A 292 -3.25 10.41 12.41
CA HIS A 292 -3.95 11.68 12.24
C HIS A 292 -3.84 12.20 10.80
N ALA A 293 -2.64 12.15 10.20
CA ALA A 293 -2.44 12.56 8.81
C ALA A 293 -3.23 11.66 7.84
N MET A 294 -3.27 10.35 8.10
CA MET A 294 -4.02 9.36 7.32
C MET A 294 -5.53 9.57 7.40
N ASP A 295 -6.08 9.80 8.59
CA ASP A 295 -7.52 10.01 8.81
C ASP A 295 -8.05 11.27 8.12
N ARG A 296 -7.24 12.32 8.09
CA ARG A 296 -7.61 13.60 7.48
C ARG A 296 -7.46 13.61 5.96
N TYR A 297 -6.81 12.61 5.41
CA TYR A 297 -6.65 12.52 3.97
C TYR A 297 -7.94 12.03 3.30
N ASP A 298 -8.45 12.85 2.41
CA ASP A 298 -9.50 12.52 1.46
C ASP A 298 -9.16 13.19 0.12
N ALA A 299 -8.73 12.37 -0.83
CA ALA A 299 -8.34 12.87 -2.15
C ALA A 299 -9.51 13.53 -2.88
N ALA A 300 -10.73 12.99 -2.71
CA ALA A 300 -11.90 13.56 -3.37
C ALA A 300 -12.24 14.97 -2.82
N VAL A 301 -12.10 15.17 -1.52
CA VAL A 301 -12.24 16.48 -0.88
C VAL A 301 -11.11 17.43 -1.31
N LYS A 302 -9.86 16.97 -1.27
CA LYS A 302 -8.67 17.78 -1.62
C LYS A 302 -8.70 18.26 -3.07
N TYR A 303 -9.12 17.41 -4.00
CA TYR A 303 -9.08 17.69 -5.44
C TYR A 303 -10.46 17.94 -6.08
N GLY A 304 -11.54 17.92 -5.29
CA GLY A 304 -12.90 18.26 -5.70
C GLY A 304 -13.81 17.06 -5.96
N SER A 305 -13.29 15.95 -6.46
CA SER A 305 -14.01 14.68 -6.62
C SER A 305 -13.06 13.52 -6.93
N LEU A 306 -13.52 12.28 -6.78
CA LEU A 306 -12.74 11.11 -7.18
C LEU A 306 -12.46 11.09 -8.71
N ASP A 307 -13.40 11.59 -9.51
CA ASP A 307 -13.21 11.72 -10.95
C ASP A 307 -12.13 12.76 -11.29
N GLU A 308 -12.07 13.87 -10.55
CA GLU A 308 -11.03 14.87 -10.71
C GLU A 308 -9.64 14.35 -10.30
N VAL A 309 -9.56 13.56 -9.21
CA VAL A 309 -8.35 12.81 -8.83
C VAL A 309 -7.88 11.97 -10.01
N CYS A 310 -8.77 11.12 -10.56
CA CYS A 310 -8.43 10.22 -11.66
C CYS A 310 -8.12 10.96 -12.96
N ARG A 311 -8.79 12.08 -13.23
CA ARG A 311 -8.52 12.92 -14.42
C ARG A 311 -7.07 13.42 -14.45
N ARG A 312 -6.48 13.72 -13.30
CA ARG A 312 -5.09 14.18 -13.17
C ARG A 312 -4.07 13.07 -13.39
N ILE A 313 -4.38 11.82 -13.06
CA ILE A 313 -3.46 10.70 -13.14
C ILE A 313 -3.05 10.42 -14.59
N THR A 314 -1.74 10.34 -14.83
CA THR A 314 -1.17 9.97 -16.14
C THR A 314 -0.51 8.59 -16.11
N ALA A 315 -0.13 8.12 -14.93
CA ALA A 315 0.47 6.80 -14.75
C ALA A 315 -0.50 5.67 -15.15
N ARG A 316 0.04 4.56 -15.68
CA ARG A 316 -0.72 3.30 -15.75
C ARG A 316 -0.90 2.76 -14.34
N LEU A 317 -2.14 2.48 -13.93
CA LEU A 317 -2.46 2.08 -12.57
C LEU A 317 -2.81 0.59 -12.50
N LEU A 318 -2.26 -0.11 -11.51
CA LEU A 318 -2.72 -1.41 -11.04
C LEU A 318 -3.33 -1.24 -9.66
N ILE A 319 -4.60 -1.61 -9.51
CA ILE A 319 -5.32 -1.61 -8.24
C ILE A 319 -5.52 -3.05 -7.82
N VAL A 320 -5.21 -3.36 -6.55
CA VAL A 320 -5.38 -4.70 -6.00
C VAL A 320 -6.14 -4.62 -4.69
N SER A 321 -7.31 -5.26 -4.62
CA SER A 321 -8.05 -5.48 -3.37
C SER A 321 -7.84 -6.89 -2.83
N ILE A 322 -8.11 -7.08 -1.54
CA ILE A 322 -7.92 -8.37 -0.84
C ILE A 322 -9.21 -8.74 -0.11
N SER A 323 -9.60 -10.00 -0.22
CA SER A 323 -10.80 -10.51 0.44
C SER A 323 -10.68 -10.44 1.97
N GLY A 324 -11.76 -9.99 2.63
CA GLY A 324 -11.83 -9.89 4.09
C GLY A 324 -11.02 -8.74 4.67
N ASP A 325 -10.63 -7.75 3.88
CA ASP A 325 -10.00 -6.51 4.36
C ASP A 325 -11.05 -5.64 5.09
N TRP A 326 -10.78 -5.32 6.35
CA TRP A 326 -11.67 -4.52 7.20
C TRP A 326 -11.37 -3.02 7.12
N LEU A 327 -10.21 -2.65 6.63
CA LEU A 327 -9.76 -1.25 6.56
C LEU A 327 -10.06 -0.63 5.19
N PHE A 328 -9.74 -1.35 4.12
CA PHE A 328 -9.98 -0.90 2.75
C PHE A 328 -10.81 -1.93 2.01
N SER A 329 -12.10 -1.67 1.94
CA SER A 329 -13.04 -2.57 1.30
C SER A 329 -12.78 -2.72 -0.21
N GLU A 330 -13.18 -3.85 -0.77
CA GLU A 330 -13.19 -4.06 -2.22
C GLU A 330 -13.94 -2.94 -2.95
N GLY A 331 -15.06 -2.47 -2.38
CA GLY A 331 -15.86 -1.38 -2.94
C GLY A 331 -15.08 -0.08 -3.16
N GLN A 332 -14.13 0.26 -2.26
CA GLN A 332 -13.26 1.44 -2.44
C GLN A 332 -12.30 1.26 -3.61
N SER A 333 -11.69 0.09 -3.76
CA SER A 333 -10.82 -0.24 -4.89
C SER A 333 -11.60 -0.25 -6.21
N ARG A 334 -12.81 -0.80 -6.23
CA ARG A 334 -13.74 -0.79 -7.38
C ARG A 334 -14.13 0.64 -7.75
N ALA A 335 -14.45 1.49 -6.77
CA ALA A 335 -14.81 2.89 -7.02
C ALA A 335 -13.65 3.67 -7.66
N LEU A 336 -12.41 3.44 -7.21
CA LEU A 336 -11.22 4.05 -7.80
C LEU A 336 -11.00 3.55 -9.25
N ALA A 337 -11.14 2.24 -9.49
CA ALA A 337 -11.01 1.66 -10.83
C ALA A 337 -12.09 2.21 -11.79
N ALA A 338 -13.35 2.28 -11.34
CA ALA A 338 -14.44 2.85 -12.11
C ALA A 338 -14.22 4.34 -12.45
N ALA A 339 -13.72 5.12 -11.49
CA ALA A 339 -13.38 6.53 -11.73
C ALA A 339 -12.24 6.67 -12.76
N MET A 340 -11.21 5.84 -12.70
CA MET A 340 -10.15 5.78 -13.73
C MET A 340 -10.74 5.51 -15.12
N LEU A 341 -11.64 4.55 -15.24
CA LEU A 341 -12.29 4.19 -16.51
C LEU A 341 -13.17 5.33 -17.02
N ARG A 342 -13.97 6.00 -16.16
CA ARG A 342 -14.77 7.17 -16.58
C ARG A 342 -13.91 8.29 -17.16
N GLN A 343 -12.68 8.43 -16.67
CA GLN A 343 -11.72 9.41 -17.18
C GLN A 343 -10.87 8.90 -18.36
N GLY A 344 -11.19 7.74 -18.92
CA GLY A 344 -10.46 7.14 -20.05
C GLY A 344 -9.01 6.80 -19.72
N LYS A 345 -8.71 6.51 -18.45
CA LYS A 345 -7.35 6.24 -17.96
C LYS A 345 -7.01 4.75 -18.04
N ARG A 346 -5.71 4.46 -18.10
CA ARG A 346 -5.21 3.10 -18.12
C ARG A 346 -5.21 2.50 -16.73
N VAL A 347 -6.03 1.49 -16.50
CA VAL A 347 -6.16 0.80 -15.22
C VAL A 347 -6.37 -0.69 -15.41
N ALA A 348 -5.61 -1.47 -14.63
CA ALA A 348 -5.91 -2.88 -14.38
C ALA A 348 -6.39 -3.01 -12.92
N TYR A 349 -7.38 -3.85 -12.71
CA TYR A 349 -7.92 -4.15 -11.37
C TYR A 349 -7.96 -5.65 -11.14
N SER A 350 -7.52 -6.09 -9.96
CA SER A 350 -7.62 -7.48 -9.53
C SER A 350 -8.07 -7.58 -8.09
N HIS A 351 -8.94 -8.53 -7.81
CA HIS A 351 -9.29 -8.95 -6.46
C HIS A 351 -8.56 -10.25 -6.10
N LEU A 352 -7.89 -10.27 -4.94
CA LEU A 352 -7.20 -11.46 -4.44
C LEU A 352 -8.07 -12.15 -3.38
N ASP A 353 -8.75 -13.25 -3.77
CA ASP A 353 -9.55 -14.06 -2.83
C ASP A 353 -8.67 -15.02 -2.01
N ILE A 354 -7.75 -14.47 -1.23
CA ILE A 354 -6.83 -15.23 -0.37
C ILE A 354 -7.33 -15.42 1.07
N LYS A 355 -8.47 -14.82 1.42
CA LYS A 355 -9.17 -14.96 2.73
C LYS A 355 -8.27 -14.72 3.95
N VAL A 356 -7.34 -13.79 3.83
CA VAL A 356 -6.36 -13.44 4.88
C VAL A 356 -6.71 -12.12 5.55
N GLY A 357 -7.30 -11.21 4.80
CA GLY A 357 -7.56 -9.84 5.24
C GLY A 357 -6.44 -8.88 4.84
N HIS A 358 -6.42 -7.73 5.49
CA HIS A 358 -5.57 -6.60 5.13
C HIS A 358 -4.08 -6.95 4.99
N ASP A 359 -3.50 -7.70 5.93
CA ASP A 359 -2.09 -8.10 5.91
C ASP A 359 -1.73 -9.08 4.77
N GLY A 360 -2.69 -9.46 3.92
CA GLY A 360 -2.46 -10.38 2.81
C GLY A 360 -1.36 -9.92 1.85
N PHE A 361 -1.22 -8.61 1.63
CA PHE A 361 -0.15 -8.09 0.76
C PHE A 361 1.26 -8.22 1.35
N LEU A 362 1.38 -8.42 2.66
CA LEU A 362 2.64 -8.64 3.36
C LEU A 362 2.95 -10.12 3.56
N THR A 363 1.92 -10.94 3.81
CA THR A 363 2.07 -12.32 4.30
C THR A 363 1.76 -13.39 3.25
N HIS A 364 0.95 -13.07 2.24
CA HIS A 364 0.52 -13.99 1.18
C HIS A 364 0.82 -13.40 -0.20
N THR A 365 2.09 -13.24 -0.46
CA THR A 365 2.63 -12.43 -1.57
C THR A 365 2.74 -13.18 -2.89
N LYS A 366 2.38 -14.46 -2.97
CA LYS A 366 2.57 -15.28 -4.18
C LYS A 366 1.76 -14.77 -5.37
N GLU A 367 0.46 -14.63 -5.20
CA GLU A 367 -0.47 -14.15 -6.23
C GLU A 367 -0.18 -12.68 -6.56
N LEU A 368 0.01 -11.86 -5.54
CA LEU A 368 0.38 -10.45 -5.68
C LEU A 368 1.68 -10.30 -6.48
N GLY A 369 2.71 -11.08 -6.16
CA GLY A 369 4.00 -11.05 -6.85
C GLY A 369 3.88 -11.42 -8.33
N ARG A 370 3.05 -12.38 -8.67
CA ARG A 370 2.80 -12.78 -10.06
C ARG A 370 2.13 -11.65 -10.86
N LEU A 371 1.14 -11.01 -10.26
CA LEU A 371 0.41 -9.90 -10.87
C LEU A 371 1.32 -8.67 -11.05
N MET A 372 2.06 -8.28 -10.01
CA MET A 372 3.01 -7.17 -10.06
C MET A 372 4.14 -7.44 -11.05
N GLY A 373 4.70 -8.66 -11.06
CA GLY A 373 5.74 -9.03 -12.02
C GLY A 373 5.25 -8.95 -13.46
N ALA A 374 4.01 -9.34 -13.72
CA ALA A 374 3.36 -9.17 -15.02
C ALA A 374 3.19 -7.70 -15.39
N PHE A 375 2.83 -6.85 -14.42
CA PHE A 375 2.62 -5.42 -14.63
C PHE A 375 3.92 -4.65 -14.86
N PHE A 376 4.97 -4.93 -14.08
CA PHE A 376 6.27 -4.26 -14.22
C PHE A 376 7.07 -4.73 -15.42
N SER A 377 6.95 -6.01 -15.77
CA SER A 377 7.71 -6.64 -16.86
C SER A 377 6.77 -7.17 -17.95
N PRO A 378 6.04 -6.30 -18.66
CA PRO A 378 5.19 -6.76 -19.74
C PRO A 378 6.03 -7.40 -20.84
N VAL A 379 5.54 -8.51 -21.38
CA VAL A 379 6.13 -9.21 -22.52
C VAL A 379 5.12 -9.16 -23.65
N PRO A 380 5.44 -8.54 -24.77
CA PRO A 380 4.58 -8.56 -25.95
C PRO A 380 4.18 -10.00 -26.27
N ARG A 381 2.90 -10.24 -26.41
CA ARG A 381 2.39 -11.58 -26.73
C ARG A 381 2.18 -11.70 -28.23
N GLU A 382 2.83 -12.67 -28.85
CA GLU A 382 2.49 -13.05 -30.21
C GLU A 382 1.20 -13.87 -30.21
N VAL A 383 0.23 -13.42 -31.00
CA VAL A 383 -0.99 -14.19 -31.27
C VAL A 383 -0.69 -15.12 -32.44
N GLY A 384 -0.68 -16.43 -32.16
CA GLY A 384 -0.33 -17.44 -33.16
C GLY A 384 -1.25 -17.44 -34.40
N PRO A 385 -0.78 -17.94 -35.56
CA PRO A 385 -1.48 -17.82 -36.84
C PRO A 385 -2.91 -18.41 -36.87
N ALA A 386 -3.12 -19.53 -36.18
CA ALA A 386 -4.45 -20.15 -36.09
C ALA A 386 -5.44 -19.26 -35.34
N LYS A 387 -5.02 -18.67 -34.22
CA LYS A 387 -5.86 -17.77 -33.43
C LYS A 387 -6.06 -16.44 -34.12
N ARG A 388 -5.06 -15.92 -34.87
CA ARG A 388 -5.22 -14.73 -35.71
C ARG A 388 -6.31 -14.95 -36.78
N ARG A 389 -6.29 -16.11 -37.47
CA ARG A 389 -7.34 -16.43 -38.47
C ARG A 389 -8.73 -16.49 -37.86
N LYS A 390 -8.86 -17.09 -36.65
CA LYS A 390 -10.14 -17.16 -35.94
C LYS A 390 -10.66 -15.79 -35.54
N LEU A 391 -9.79 -14.89 -35.10
CA LEU A 391 -10.15 -13.54 -34.64
C LEU A 391 -10.27 -12.51 -35.79
N ALA A 392 -9.79 -12.82 -37.00
CA ALA A 392 -9.78 -11.89 -38.13
C ALA A 392 -11.16 -11.27 -38.44
N PRO A 393 -12.28 -12.01 -38.47
CA PRO A 393 -13.60 -11.41 -38.73
C PRO A 393 -13.96 -10.33 -37.66
N ILE A 394 -13.61 -10.54 -36.40
CA ILE A 394 -13.87 -9.56 -35.35
C ILE A 394 -12.95 -8.34 -35.55
N VAL A 395 -11.66 -8.59 -35.86
CA VAL A 395 -10.70 -7.51 -36.12
C VAL A 395 -11.15 -6.64 -37.28
N ASP A 396 -11.67 -7.23 -38.36
CA ASP A 396 -12.14 -6.50 -39.52
C ASP A 396 -13.33 -5.58 -39.22
N MET A 397 -14.20 -5.97 -38.28
CA MET A 397 -15.37 -5.18 -37.87
C MET A 397 -15.02 -3.98 -36.98
N VAL A 398 -13.85 -3.99 -36.32
CA VAL A 398 -13.45 -2.94 -35.36
C VAL A 398 -12.77 -1.79 -36.12
N GLY A 399 -13.22 -0.56 -35.88
CA GLY A 399 -12.58 0.65 -36.41
C GLY A 399 -11.21 0.92 -35.79
N ALA A 400 -10.30 1.57 -36.51
CA ALA A 400 -9.02 2.01 -35.96
C ALA A 400 -9.24 3.03 -34.86
N GLY A 401 -8.45 2.94 -33.75
CA GLY A 401 -8.53 3.83 -32.61
C GLY A 401 -9.78 3.66 -31.73
N ALA A 402 -10.66 2.68 -32.03
CA ALA A 402 -11.88 2.44 -31.27
C ALA A 402 -11.58 2.07 -29.79
N ARG A 403 -12.55 2.36 -28.91
CA ARG A 403 -12.56 1.87 -27.52
C ARG A 403 -13.33 0.56 -27.47
N VAL A 404 -12.67 -0.54 -27.15
CA VAL A 404 -13.25 -1.88 -27.18
C VAL A 404 -13.29 -2.50 -25.79
N LEU A 405 -14.44 -3.04 -25.44
CA LEU A 405 -14.63 -3.91 -24.28
C LEU A 405 -14.63 -5.37 -24.75
N ASP A 406 -13.80 -6.21 -24.17
CA ASP A 406 -13.77 -7.66 -24.41
C ASP A 406 -14.22 -8.39 -23.14
N ILE A 407 -15.44 -8.90 -23.15
CA ILE A 407 -16.07 -9.61 -22.01
C ILE A 407 -15.66 -11.07 -22.08
N GLY A 408 -15.02 -11.56 -20.99
CA GLY A 408 -14.35 -12.86 -20.98
C GLY A 408 -13.10 -12.86 -21.84
N CYS A 409 -12.28 -11.81 -21.71
CA CYS A 409 -11.14 -11.56 -22.60
C CYS A 409 -10.05 -12.63 -22.56
N GLY A 410 -10.12 -13.55 -21.60
CA GLY A 410 -9.10 -14.56 -21.39
C GLY A 410 -7.73 -13.89 -21.15
N SER A 411 -6.72 -14.38 -21.82
CA SER A 411 -5.36 -13.80 -21.73
C SER A 411 -5.15 -12.59 -22.65
N GLY A 412 -6.21 -11.91 -23.12
CA GLY A 412 -6.16 -10.68 -23.90
C GLY A 412 -5.70 -10.83 -25.36
N SER A 413 -5.89 -11.99 -25.98
CA SER A 413 -5.40 -12.22 -27.35
C SER A 413 -6.07 -11.32 -28.38
N LEU A 414 -7.40 -11.11 -28.30
CA LEU A 414 -8.13 -10.21 -29.18
C LEU A 414 -7.65 -8.77 -29.01
N LEU A 415 -7.62 -8.29 -27.76
CA LEU A 415 -7.19 -6.93 -27.45
C LEU A 415 -5.73 -6.66 -27.85
N THR A 416 -4.84 -7.65 -27.69
CA THR A 416 -3.46 -7.56 -28.17
C THR A 416 -3.44 -7.35 -29.69
N LEU A 417 -4.20 -8.16 -30.42
CA LEU A 417 -4.25 -8.06 -31.88
C LEU A 417 -4.86 -6.75 -32.36
N LEU A 418 -5.94 -6.29 -31.72
CA LEU A 418 -6.58 -5.01 -32.03
C LEU A 418 -5.67 -3.81 -31.72
N ARG A 419 -4.95 -3.85 -30.63
CA ARG A 419 -3.93 -2.82 -30.31
C ARG A 419 -2.84 -2.76 -31.36
N ASP A 420 -2.28 -3.93 -31.73
CA ASP A 420 -1.10 -4.00 -32.58
C ASP A 420 -1.43 -3.66 -34.06
N VAL A 421 -2.68 -3.91 -34.49
CA VAL A 421 -3.09 -3.73 -35.91
C VAL A 421 -3.90 -2.46 -36.14
N LYS A 422 -4.65 -2.01 -35.15
CA LYS A 422 -5.63 -0.91 -35.31
C LYS A 422 -5.54 0.20 -34.29
N ASP A 423 -4.51 0.18 -33.44
CA ASP A 423 -4.31 1.16 -32.35
C ASP A 423 -5.53 1.28 -31.41
N VAL A 424 -6.22 0.18 -31.16
CA VAL A 424 -7.41 0.12 -30.33
C VAL A 424 -7.06 0.28 -28.86
N ARG A 425 -7.87 1.05 -28.14
CA ARG A 425 -7.84 1.09 -26.67
C ARG A 425 -8.81 0.04 -26.12
N GLY A 426 -8.26 -1.09 -25.69
CA GLY A 426 -9.04 -2.22 -25.21
C GLY A 426 -9.02 -2.37 -23.69
N THR A 427 -10.19 -2.66 -23.11
CA THR A 427 -10.36 -3.11 -21.74
C THR A 427 -10.91 -4.52 -21.74
N GLY A 428 -10.29 -5.43 -20.98
CA GLY A 428 -10.77 -6.79 -20.83
C GLY A 428 -11.46 -7.01 -19.48
N ILE A 429 -12.49 -7.85 -19.45
CA ILE A 429 -13.10 -8.38 -18.25
C ILE A 429 -12.79 -9.87 -18.16
N GLU A 430 -12.36 -10.32 -16.99
CA GLU A 430 -12.02 -11.72 -16.75
C GLU A 430 -12.12 -12.02 -15.24
N ILE A 431 -12.56 -13.23 -14.88
CA ILE A 431 -12.62 -13.69 -13.48
C ILE A 431 -11.48 -14.65 -13.13
N ASP A 432 -10.90 -15.30 -14.13
CA ASP A 432 -9.80 -16.24 -13.92
C ASP A 432 -8.49 -15.50 -13.66
N PHE A 433 -7.94 -15.66 -12.48
CA PHE A 433 -6.72 -14.98 -12.06
C PHE A 433 -5.53 -15.25 -12.99
N GLU A 434 -5.37 -16.50 -13.47
CA GLU A 434 -4.27 -16.86 -14.39
C GLU A 434 -4.37 -16.11 -15.71
N LYS A 435 -5.57 -15.98 -16.22
CA LYS A 435 -5.83 -15.25 -17.45
C LYS A 435 -5.64 -13.75 -17.27
N ILE A 436 -6.06 -13.18 -16.12
CA ILE A 436 -5.81 -11.78 -15.76
C ILE A 436 -4.30 -11.50 -15.74
N VAL A 437 -3.51 -12.31 -15.02
CA VAL A 437 -2.04 -12.17 -14.97
C VAL A 437 -1.44 -12.20 -16.36
N ASN A 438 -1.90 -13.10 -17.23
CA ASN A 438 -1.40 -13.20 -18.61
C ASN A 438 -1.81 -12.00 -19.47
N GLY A 439 -3.03 -11.48 -19.32
CA GLY A 439 -3.49 -10.26 -19.99
C GLY A 439 -2.68 -9.03 -19.57
N VAL A 440 -2.49 -8.85 -18.25
CA VAL A 440 -1.66 -7.77 -17.70
C VAL A 440 -0.22 -7.87 -18.20
N ARG A 441 0.35 -9.09 -18.29
CA ARG A 441 1.68 -9.35 -18.87
C ARG A 441 1.76 -9.01 -20.35
N ALA A 442 0.68 -9.22 -21.10
CA ALA A 442 0.59 -8.79 -22.51
C ALA A 442 0.44 -7.25 -22.65
N GLY A 443 0.37 -6.51 -21.56
CA GLY A 443 0.22 -5.06 -21.53
C GLY A 443 -1.23 -4.60 -21.71
N ILE A 444 -2.20 -5.51 -21.60
CA ILE A 444 -3.63 -5.22 -21.64
C ILE A 444 -4.12 -4.74 -20.28
N ASP A 445 -5.07 -3.84 -20.27
CA ASP A 445 -5.76 -3.38 -19.08
C ASP A 445 -6.94 -4.33 -18.84
N VAL A 446 -6.83 -5.19 -17.81
CA VAL A 446 -7.80 -6.23 -17.45
C VAL A 446 -8.40 -5.94 -16.10
N LEU A 447 -9.70 -6.09 -16.00
CA LEU A 447 -10.49 -5.90 -14.78
C LEU A 447 -11.00 -7.25 -14.30
N TYR A 448 -10.79 -7.53 -13.02
CA TYR A 448 -11.47 -8.61 -12.34
C TYR A 448 -12.95 -8.23 -12.16
N GLU A 449 -13.82 -8.87 -12.91
CA GLU A 449 -15.26 -8.66 -12.85
C GLU A 449 -15.97 -9.93 -13.31
N ASP A 450 -17.02 -10.34 -12.59
CA ASP A 450 -17.93 -11.36 -13.02
C ASP A 450 -19.05 -10.71 -13.85
N ALA A 451 -19.06 -10.98 -15.15
CA ALA A 451 -20.04 -10.40 -16.05
C ALA A 451 -21.48 -10.88 -15.78
N ASP A 452 -21.64 -12.05 -15.15
CA ASP A 452 -22.95 -12.60 -14.76
C ASP A 452 -23.53 -11.87 -13.55
N GLU A 453 -22.69 -11.33 -12.67
CA GLU A 453 -23.09 -10.48 -11.54
C GLU A 453 -23.32 -9.02 -11.93
N GLY A 454 -22.95 -8.65 -13.16
CA GLY A 454 -23.13 -7.31 -13.71
C GLY A 454 -21.83 -6.63 -14.12
N LEU A 455 -21.95 -5.46 -14.71
CA LEU A 455 -20.84 -4.66 -15.25
C LEU A 455 -20.67 -3.34 -14.48
N GLY A 456 -20.83 -3.38 -13.16
CA GLY A 456 -20.90 -2.20 -12.30
C GLY A 456 -19.62 -1.37 -12.23
N LEU A 457 -18.47 -1.93 -12.67
CA LEU A 457 -17.22 -1.17 -12.81
C LEU A 457 -17.19 -0.26 -14.03
N LEU A 458 -17.98 -0.58 -15.05
CA LEU A 458 -17.87 0.08 -16.34
C LEU A 458 -18.74 1.33 -16.38
N PRO A 459 -18.22 2.45 -16.92
CA PRO A 459 -19.02 3.63 -17.15
C PRO A 459 -19.92 3.44 -18.37
N ASP A 460 -21.10 4.07 -18.33
CA ASP A 460 -22.02 4.11 -19.45
C ASP A 460 -21.38 4.79 -20.69
N ALA A 461 -21.67 4.28 -21.87
CA ALA A 461 -21.21 4.81 -23.14
C ALA A 461 -19.68 5.01 -23.26
N ALA A 462 -18.90 4.25 -22.50
CA ALA A 462 -17.44 4.37 -22.48
C ALA A 462 -16.77 3.64 -23.65
N TYR A 463 -17.47 2.73 -24.31
CA TYR A 463 -16.92 1.87 -25.37
C TYR A 463 -17.70 2.02 -26.67
N ASP A 464 -17.00 1.96 -27.77
CA ASP A 464 -17.58 2.03 -29.11
C ASP A 464 -18.08 0.64 -29.57
N LEU A 465 -17.49 -0.42 -29.00
CA LEU A 465 -17.85 -1.81 -29.27
C LEU A 465 -17.61 -2.69 -28.03
N ALA A 466 -18.57 -3.57 -27.73
CA ALA A 466 -18.38 -4.68 -26.80
C ALA A 466 -18.32 -6.00 -27.58
N VAL A 467 -17.40 -6.87 -27.20
CA VAL A 467 -17.18 -8.19 -27.81
C VAL A 467 -17.34 -9.27 -26.74
N LEU A 468 -18.08 -10.32 -27.07
CA LEU A 468 -18.13 -11.57 -26.31
C LEU A 468 -17.57 -12.67 -27.21
N SER A 469 -16.28 -12.95 -27.11
CA SER A 469 -15.62 -13.98 -27.88
C SER A 469 -15.28 -15.18 -27.02
N GLU A 470 -15.85 -16.35 -27.29
CA GLU A 470 -15.59 -17.61 -26.57
C GLU A 470 -16.06 -17.63 -25.09
N THR A 471 -17.08 -16.86 -24.74
CA THR A 471 -17.54 -16.67 -23.35
C THR A 471 -18.88 -17.38 -23.07
N LEU A 472 -19.49 -18.01 -24.06
CA LEU A 472 -20.73 -18.79 -23.95
C LEU A 472 -20.47 -20.28 -23.87
#